data_bbee5e9c9b654a5eb35628eec3c793fb
#
_entry.id   bbee5e9c9b654a5eb35628eec3c793fb
#
_cell.length_a   1.000
_cell.length_b   1.000
_cell.length_c   1.000
_cell.angle_alpha   90.00
_cell.angle_beta   90.00
_cell.angle_gamma   90.00
#
_symmetry.space_group_name_H-M   'P 1'
#
loop_
_entity.id
_entity.type
_entity.pdbx_description
1 polymer ?
#
loop_
_entity_poly.entity_id
_entity_poly.type
_entity_poly.pdbx_seq_one_letter_code
_entity_poly.pdbx_strand_id
1 'polypeptide(L)'
;MIEACPSGALAWDSRTVTSAALASELLRDLPFFRHGGGVTLSGGEPLLQPEFAADVLRRCQAAGVHTAIETALAVPEGNLRTVLPHLDHVFADCKVWGRAAHVAATGVPNDVILANLRLLLRGVQTADFPTVTIRTPLIPQFTATEENIRAIAQFLASENPAIHYELLNYNPLAAAKYHLVGRAYCFDENPRKFTEVEMERFAEIARGAGLTNVTIDR
;
A
#
# COMPACT_ATOMS: atom_id res chain seq x y z
N MET A 1 12.90 29.53 9.91
CA MET A 1 11.51 30.01 10.14
C MET A 1 10.87 29.32 11.34
N ILE A 2 10.95 27.99 11.47
CA ILE A 2 10.42 27.25 12.63
C ILE A 2 11.14 27.63 13.90
N GLU A 3 12.48 27.66 13.87
CA GLU A 3 13.32 28.07 15.02
C GLU A 3 13.12 29.53 15.46
N ALA A 4 12.57 30.37 14.58
CA ALA A 4 12.28 31.78 14.87
C ALA A 4 10.83 32.02 15.33
N CYS A 5 10.03 30.95 15.51
CA CYS A 5 8.64 31.08 15.98
C CYS A 5 8.62 31.26 17.50
N PRO A 6 8.32 32.48 18.03
CA PRO A 6 8.42 32.75 19.45
C PRO A 6 7.35 32.06 20.31
N SER A 7 6.24 31.63 19.67
CA SER A 7 5.15 30.91 20.34
C SER A 7 5.26 29.38 20.25
N GLY A 8 6.25 28.84 19.51
CA GLY A 8 6.34 27.40 19.26
C GLY A 8 5.19 26.81 18.43
N ALA A 9 4.38 27.69 17.78
CA ALA A 9 3.24 27.25 16.99
C ALA A 9 3.62 26.56 15.67
N LEU A 10 4.89 26.70 15.23
CA LEU A 10 5.43 26.01 14.07
C LEU A 10 6.31 24.87 14.54
N ALA A 11 6.05 23.67 14.04
CA ALA A 11 6.86 22.50 14.27
C ALA A 11 7.09 21.75 12.94
N TRP A 12 8.17 20.97 12.87
CA TRP A 12 8.34 20.01 11.80
C TRP A 12 7.31 18.87 11.96
N ASP A 13 6.66 18.48 10.89
CA ASP A 13 5.77 17.31 10.81
C ASP A 13 6.55 15.99 10.62
N SER A 14 7.89 16.09 10.51
CA SER A 14 8.81 14.98 10.30
C SER A 14 10.00 15.04 11.26
N ARG A 15 10.61 13.89 11.46
CA ARG A 15 11.84 13.76 12.28
C ARG A 15 12.85 12.86 11.57
N THR A 16 14.14 13.14 11.76
CA THR A 16 15.21 12.25 11.33
C THR A 16 15.57 11.31 12.47
N VAL A 17 15.55 10.00 12.21
CA VAL A 17 15.90 8.96 13.17
C VAL A 17 16.80 7.91 12.52
N THR A 18 17.63 7.21 13.30
CA THR A 18 18.32 6.02 12.82
C THR A 18 17.38 4.82 12.83
N SER A 19 17.64 3.82 11.98
CA SER A 19 16.88 2.56 11.96
C SER A 19 16.91 1.85 13.31
N ALA A 20 18.04 1.87 14.01
CA ALA A 20 18.19 1.31 15.36
C ALA A 20 17.30 2.03 16.39
N ALA A 21 17.25 3.37 16.35
CA ALA A 21 16.41 4.15 17.26
C ALA A 21 14.92 3.90 16.98
N LEU A 22 14.51 3.88 15.71
CA LEU A 22 13.13 3.58 15.35
C LEU A 22 12.73 2.16 15.76
N ALA A 23 13.55 1.15 15.47
CA ALA A 23 13.27 -0.22 15.88
C ALA A 23 13.14 -0.35 17.41
N SER A 24 14.03 0.30 18.18
CA SER A 24 13.93 0.32 19.64
C SER A 24 12.64 0.97 20.14
N GLU A 25 12.14 1.99 19.45
CA GLU A 25 10.87 2.64 19.77
C GLU A 25 9.70 1.70 19.50
N LEU A 26 9.65 1.09 18.33
CA LEU A 26 8.61 0.13 17.93
C LEU A 26 8.56 -1.09 18.87
N LEU A 27 9.71 -1.59 19.31
CA LEU A 27 9.80 -2.75 20.20
C LEU A 27 9.32 -2.47 21.64
N ARG A 28 9.05 -1.22 22.02
CA ARG A 28 8.35 -0.93 23.28
C ARG A 28 6.92 -1.48 23.30
N ASP A 29 6.31 -1.61 22.13
CA ASP A 29 4.97 -2.13 21.96
C ASP A 29 4.93 -3.68 21.83
N LEU A 30 6.07 -4.36 22.02
CA LEU A 30 6.18 -5.82 21.95
C LEU A 30 5.09 -6.57 22.78
N PRO A 31 4.68 -6.10 23.98
CA PRO A 31 3.60 -6.75 24.72
C PRO A 31 2.27 -6.81 23.95
N PHE A 32 2.00 -5.85 23.09
CA PHE A 32 0.76 -5.77 22.27
C PHE A 32 0.83 -6.66 21.03
N PHE A 33 2.03 -7.06 20.56
CA PHE A 33 2.20 -7.92 19.38
C PHE A 33 2.00 -9.42 19.65
N ARG A 34 1.92 -9.83 20.92
CA ARG A 34 1.85 -11.26 21.34
C ARG A 34 0.62 -12.02 20.84
N HIS A 35 -0.41 -11.34 20.36
CA HIS A 35 -1.67 -11.92 19.89
C HIS A 35 -1.87 -11.74 18.37
N GLY A 36 -0.80 -11.74 17.60
CA GLY A 36 -0.84 -11.63 16.15
C GLY A 36 -0.66 -10.21 15.60
N GLY A 37 -0.17 -9.29 16.45
CA GLY A 37 0.23 -7.95 16.01
C GLY A 37 1.62 -7.93 15.39
N GLY A 38 1.98 -6.77 14.80
CA GLY A 38 3.28 -6.58 14.18
C GLY A 38 3.54 -5.14 13.79
N VAL A 39 4.56 -4.95 12.99
CA VAL A 39 4.96 -3.64 12.45
C VAL A 39 4.70 -3.58 10.96
N THR A 40 3.94 -2.56 10.54
CA THR A 40 3.75 -2.26 9.12
C THR A 40 4.43 -0.95 8.78
N LEU A 41 5.38 -0.97 7.86
CA LEU A 41 5.94 0.27 7.29
C LEU A 41 4.99 0.79 6.21
N SER A 42 4.50 2.00 6.40
CA SER A 42 3.61 2.68 5.46
C SER A 42 3.95 4.17 5.37
N GLY A 43 3.06 5.01 4.87
CA GLY A 43 3.23 6.46 4.82
C GLY A 43 3.28 6.99 3.40
N GLY A 44 4.36 7.64 2.96
CA GLY A 44 4.58 7.99 1.56
C GLY A 44 4.86 6.72 0.73
N GLU A 45 6.13 6.49 0.41
CA GLU A 45 6.58 5.23 -0.20
C GLU A 45 7.82 4.75 0.58
N PRO A 46 7.67 3.75 1.46
CA PRO A 46 8.78 3.30 2.31
C PRO A 46 9.95 2.71 1.51
N LEU A 47 9.69 2.17 0.32
CA LEU A 47 10.72 1.64 -0.56
C LEU A 47 11.60 2.72 -1.21
N LEU A 48 11.36 4.01 -0.97
CA LEU A 48 12.31 5.08 -1.34
C LEU A 48 13.54 5.12 -0.41
N GLN A 49 13.48 4.45 0.75
CA GLN A 49 14.57 4.31 1.70
C GLN A 49 14.81 2.81 2.01
N PRO A 50 15.18 1.99 1.00
CA PRO A 50 15.13 0.53 1.12
C PRO A 50 16.10 -0.02 2.18
N GLU A 51 17.31 0.54 2.32
CA GLU A 51 18.28 0.10 3.33
C GLU A 51 17.81 0.41 4.75
N PHE A 52 17.21 1.60 4.94
CA PHE A 52 16.62 1.99 6.22
C PHE A 52 15.45 1.07 6.58
N ALA A 53 14.52 0.86 5.62
CA ALA A 53 13.37 -0.01 5.81
C ALA A 53 13.80 -1.46 6.13
N ALA A 54 14.74 -2.00 5.36
CA ALA A 54 15.27 -3.35 5.56
C ALA A 54 15.91 -3.51 6.96
N ASP A 55 16.71 -2.54 7.43
CA ASP A 55 17.34 -2.66 8.76
C ASP A 55 16.32 -2.53 9.90
N VAL A 56 15.30 -1.68 9.78
CA VAL A 56 14.20 -1.61 10.77
C VAL A 56 13.46 -2.95 10.85
N LEU A 57 13.02 -3.48 9.71
CA LEU A 57 12.27 -4.73 9.63
C LEU A 57 13.09 -5.94 10.13
N ARG A 58 14.34 -6.03 9.73
CA ARG A 58 15.28 -7.05 10.20
C ARG A 58 15.42 -7.07 11.73
N ARG A 59 15.47 -5.88 12.36
CA ARG A 59 15.53 -5.74 13.83
C ARG A 59 14.23 -6.17 14.49
N CYS A 60 13.09 -5.86 13.89
CA CYS A 60 11.79 -6.31 14.35
C CYS A 60 11.65 -7.84 14.25
N GLN A 61 12.02 -8.43 13.12
CA GLN A 61 12.03 -9.89 12.95
C GLN A 61 12.96 -10.60 13.95
N ALA A 62 14.14 -10.05 14.21
CA ALA A 62 15.06 -10.61 15.21
C ALA A 62 14.47 -10.63 16.63
N ALA A 63 13.48 -9.79 16.90
CA ALA A 63 12.72 -9.77 18.15
C ALA A 63 11.42 -10.62 18.11
N GLY A 64 11.19 -11.37 17.01
CA GLY A 64 10.01 -12.19 16.81
C GLY A 64 8.73 -11.41 16.48
N VAL A 65 8.87 -10.17 15.97
CA VAL A 65 7.74 -9.34 15.58
C VAL A 65 7.44 -9.54 14.09
N HIS A 66 6.18 -9.79 13.78
CA HIS A 66 5.69 -9.89 12.40
C HIS A 66 5.87 -8.56 11.66
N THR A 67 6.35 -8.61 10.43
CA THR A 67 6.72 -7.44 9.65
C THR A 67 5.93 -7.34 8.35
N ALA A 68 5.46 -6.15 8.04
CA ALA A 68 4.74 -5.88 6.81
C ALA A 68 5.13 -4.53 6.19
N ILE A 69 4.80 -4.35 4.93
CA ILE A 69 4.97 -3.10 4.20
C ILE A 69 3.72 -2.79 3.37
N GLU A 70 3.37 -1.51 3.28
CA GLU A 70 2.41 -0.99 2.29
C GLU A 70 3.15 -0.19 1.24
N THR A 71 3.00 -0.54 -0.03
CA THR A 71 3.75 0.07 -1.13
C THR A 71 2.91 0.23 -2.40
N ALA A 72 3.13 1.35 -3.10
CA ALA A 72 2.60 1.55 -4.45
C ALA A 72 3.47 0.88 -5.53
N LEU A 73 4.60 0.27 -5.15
CA LEU A 73 5.55 -0.39 -6.06
C LEU A 73 6.16 0.51 -7.16
N ALA A 74 6.01 1.82 -7.06
CA ALA A 74 6.54 2.78 -8.05
C ALA A 74 8.03 3.08 -7.80
N VAL A 75 8.84 2.05 -7.64
CA VAL A 75 10.28 2.11 -7.30
C VAL A 75 11.09 1.12 -8.15
N PRO A 76 12.41 1.32 -8.30
CA PRO A 76 13.28 0.32 -8.91
C PRO A 76 13.14 -1.06 -8.24
N GLU A 77 13.17 -2.14 -9.02
CA GLU A 77 13.07 -3.52 -8.53
C GLU A 77 14.08 -3.84 -7.41
N GLY A 78 15.30 -3.28 -7.51
CA GLY A 78 16.35 -3.46 -6.50
C GLY A 78 15.91 -3.01 -5.10
N ASN A 79 15.14 -1.93 -4.99
CA ASN A 79 14.63 -1.45 -3.71
C ASN A 79 13.68 -2.46 -3.06
N LEU A 80 12.77 -3.03 -3.86
CA LEU A 80 11.87 -4.08 -3.41
C LEU A 80 12.65 -5.33 -2.96
N ARG A 81 13.62 -5.79 -3.76
CA ARG A 81 14.46 -6.95 -3.43
C ARG A 81 15.28 -6.77 -2.16
N THR A 82 15.72 -5.56 -1.85
CA THR A 82 16.44 -5.25 -0.61
C THR A 82 15.59 -5.50 0.63
N VAL A 83 14.30 -5.22 0.56
CA VAL A 83 13.38 -5.29 1.72
C VAL A 83 12.70 -6.66 1.85
N LEU A 84 12.42 -7.34 0.74
CA LEU A 84 11.69 -8.63 0.71
C LEU A 84 12.17 -9.68 1.72
N PRO A 85 13.50 -9.91 1.95
CA PRO A 85 13.96 -10.91 2.91
C PRO A 85 13.59 -10.63 4.38
N HIS A 86 13.08 -9.43 4.64
CA HIS A 86 12.74 -8.95 5.99
C HIS A 86 11.24 -8.67 6.14
N LEU A 87 10.40 -9.31 5.30
CA LEU A 87 8.95 -9.17 5.31
C LEU A 87 8.27 -10.51 5.51
N ASP A 88 7.23 -10.51 6.33
CA ASP A 88 6.28 -11.61 6.44
C ASP A 88 5.05 -11.35 5.56
N HIS A 89 4.75 -10.04 5.29
CA HIS A 89 3.61 -9.66 4.47
C HIS A 89 3.88 -8.41 3.62
N VAL A 90 3.32 -8.38 2.40
CA VAL A 90 3.34 -7.23 1.49
C VAL A 90 1.91 -6.84 1.12
N PHE A 91 1.53 -5.60 1.42
CA PHE A 91 0.36 -4.95 0.84
C PHE A 91 0.81 -4.14 -0.36
N ALA A 92 0.40 -4.55 -1.55
CA ALA A 92 0.82 -3.94 -2.80
C ALA A 92 -0.35 -3.28 -3.53
N ASP A 93 -0.25 -1.98 -3.80
CA ASP A 93 -1.28 -1.24 -4.49
C ASP A 93 -1.23 -1.46 -6.01
N CYS A 94 -2.36 -1.84 -6.59
CA CYS A 94 -2.62 -1.79 -8.02
C CYS A 94 -3.86 -0.91 -8.27
N LYS A 95 -3.64 0.40 -8.46
CA LYS A 95 -4.73 1.39 -8.46
C LYS A 95 -5.40 1.54 -9.81
N VAL A 96 -4.60 1.68 -10.87
CA VAL A 96 -5.08 1.90 -12.24
C VAL A 96 -4.32 1.00 -13.20
N TRP A 97 -5.06 0.19 -13.97
CA TRP A 97 -4.48 -0.74 -14.93
C TRP A 97 -3.98 -0.05 -16.19
N GLY A 98 -4.84 0.76 -16.80
CA GLY A 98 -4.57 1.41 -18.08
C GLY A 98 -3.41 2.41 -17.99
N ARG A 99 -2.34 2.21 -18.81
CA ARG A 99 -1.15 3.08 -18.79
C ARG A 99 -1.49 4.56 -18.97
N ALA A 100 -2.33 4.89 -19.95
CA ALA A 100 -2.74 6.27 -20.21
C ALA A 100 -3.56 6.85 -19.05
N ALA A 101 -4.49 6.08 -18.49
CA ALA A 101 -5.28 6.47 -17.34
C ALA A 101 -4.41 6.66 -16.08
N HIS A 102 -3.39 5.78 -15.90
CA HIS A 102 -2.44 5.89 -14.80
C HIS A 102 -1.61 7.18 -14.90
N VAL A 103 -1.11 7.50 -16.10
CA VAL A 103 -0.38 8.78 -16.34
C VAL A 103 -1.30 9.99 -16.08
N ALA A 104 -2.55 9.94 -16.51
CA ALA A 104 -3.51 11.02 -16.27
C ALA A 104 -3.80 11.22 -14.76
N ALA A 105 -3.86 10.12 -13.99
CA ALA A 105 -4.16 10.15 -12.56
C ALA A 105 -2.95 10.49 -11.67
N THR A 106 -1.74 10.06 -12.06
CA THR A 106 -0.55 10.10 -11.19
C THR A 106 0.63 10.90 -11.75
N GLY A 107 0.61 11.21 -13.05
CA GLY A 107 1.70 11.88 -13.78
C GLY A 107 2.81 10.92 -14.26
N VAL A 108 2.77 9.63 -13.91
CA VAL A 108 3.80 8.64 -14.26
C VAL A 108 3.19 7.38 -14.86
N PRO A 109 3.92 6.63 -15.71
CA PRO A 109 3.46 5.33 -16.22
C PRO A 109 3.54 4.24 -15.14
N ASN A 110 2.75 3.17 -15.31
CA ASN A 110 2.68 2.05 -14.38
C ASN A 110 3.57 0.84 -14.75
N ASP A 111 4.44 0.99 -15.73
CA ASP A 111 5.27 -0.13 -16.23
C ASP A 111 6.11 -0.77 -15.12
N VAL A 112 6.75 0.06 -14.29
CA VAL A 112 7.55 -0.41 -13.14
C VAL A 112 6.69 -1.10 -12.08
N ILE A 113 5.50 -0.55 -11.81
CA ILE A 113 4.55 -1.13 -10.86
C ILE A 113 4.14 -2.53 -11.31
N LEU A 114 3.79 -2.69 -12.60
CA LEU A 114 3.38 -3.98 -13.16
C LEU A 114 4.53 -5.00 -13.19
N ALA A 115 5.77 -4.54 -13.40
CA ALA A 115 6.94 -5.41 -13.32
C ALA A 115 7.16 -5.92 -11.88
N ASN A 116 7.09 -5.03 -10.89
CA ASN A 116 7.22 -5.38 -9.47
C ASN A 116 6.04 -6.26 -8.99
N LEU A 117 4.82 -6.02 -9.46
CA LEU A 117 3.68 -6.90 -9.19
C LEU A 117 3.93 -8.32 -9.70
N ARG A 118 4.44 -8.50 -10.94
CA ARG A 118 4.78 -9.82 -11.47
C ARG A 118 5.83 -10.52 -10.63
N LEU A 119 6.84 -9.78 -10.15
CA LEU A 119 7.85 -10.32 -9.24
C LEU A 119 7.20 -10.89 -7.97
N LEU A 120 6.31 -10.12 -7.33
CA LEU A 120 5.59 -10.58 -6.13
C LEU A 120 4.70 -11.79 -6.42
N LEU A 121 3.89 -11.75 -7.50
CA LEU A 121 2.96 -12.82 -7.85
C LEU A 121 3.64 -14.15 -8.18
N ARG A 122 4.86 -14.10 -8.71
CA ARG A 122 5.70 -15.29 -8.94
C ARG A 122 6.40 -15.76 -7.66
N GLY A 123 6.89 -14.79 -6.87
CA GLY A 123 7.59 -15.10 -5.61
C GLY A 123 6.70 -15.80 -4.59
N VAL A 124 5.43 -15.40 -4.46
CA VAL A 124 4.47 -15.97 -3.50
C VAL A 124 4.19 -17.47 -3.73
N GLN A 125 4.63 -18.04 -4.84
CA GLN A 125 4.56 -19.47 -5.12
C GLN A 125 5.71 -20.27 -4.46
N THR A 126 6.67 -19.60 -3.83
CA THR A 126 7.79 -20.22 -3.11
C THR A 126 7.56 -20.17 -1.59
N ALA A 127 8.04 -21.19 -0.87
CA ALA A 127 7.73 -21.39 0.56
C ALA A 127 8.26 -20.27 1.48
N ASP A 128 9.39 -19.66 1.11
CA ASP A 128 10.07 -18.66 1.95
C ASP A 128 9.75 -17.21 1.54
N PHE A 129 8.76 -17.02 0.67
CA PHE A 129 8.37 -15.68 0.21
C PHE A 129 7.28 -15.11 1.13
N PRO A 130 7.27 -13.78 1.41
CA PRO A 130 6.22 -13.17 2.19
C PRO A 130 4.84 -13.39 1.55
N THR A 131 3.81 -13.45 2.37
CA THR A 131 2.43 -13.41 1.87
C THR A 131 2.15 -12.05 1.21
N VAL A 132 1.27 -12.04 0.21
CA VAL A 132 0.98 -10.83 -0.58
C VAL A 132 -0.52 -10.59 -0.66
N THR A 133 -0.93 -9.38 -0.35
CA THR A 133 -2.27 -8.87 -0.63
C THR A 133 -2.17 -7.75 -1.66
N ILE A 134 -2.85 -7.90 -2.77
CA ILE A 134 -2.98 -6.81 -3.77
C ILE A 134 -4.17 -5.96 -3.39
N ARG A 135 -4.02 -4.64 -3.41
CA ARG A 135 -5.06 -3.69 -3.00
C ARG A 135 -5.43 -2.72 -4.11
N THR A 136 -6.72 -2.46 -4.24
CA THR A 136 -7.21 -1.35 -5.06
C THR A 136 -8.14 -0.47 -4.23
N PRO A 137 -7.73 0.76 -3.90
CA PRO A 137 -8.63 1.74 -3.31
C PRO A 137 -9.66 2.17 -4.36
N LEU A 138 -10.94 2.07 -4.02
CA LEU A 138 -12.05 2.43 -4.90
C LEU A 138 -12.33 3.93 -4.82
N ILE A 139 -11.65 4.69 -5.66
CA ILE A 139 -11.84 6.14 -5.76
C ILE A 139 -12.86 6.41 -6.87
N PRO A 140 -14.01 7.07 -6.56
CA PRO A 140 -15.03 7.40 -7.56
C PRO A 140 -14.43 8.10 -8.77
N GLN A 141 -14.89 7.76 -9.97
CA GLN A 141 -14.45 8.31 -11.27
C GLN A 141 -13.01 7.97 -11.69
N PHE A 142 -12.17 7.41 -10.81
CA PHE A 142 -10.76 7.09 -11.11
C PHE A 142 -10.51 5.58 -11.13
N THR A 143 -10.53 4.95 -9.95
CA THR A 143 -10.21 3.52 -9.81
C THR A 143 -11.45 2.65 -9.73
N ALA A 144 -12.57 3.19 -9.23
CA ALA A 144 -13.84 2.51 -9.05
C ALA A 144 -14.64 2.42 -10.36
N THR A 145 -14.07 1.79 -11.38
CA THR A 145 -14.75 1.49 -12.64
C THR A 145 -14.72 -0.02 -12.91
N GLU A 146 -15.80 -0.54 -13.52
CA GLU A 146 -15.87 -1.97 -13.86
C GLU A 146 -14.72 -2.39 -14.78
N GLU A 147 -14.34 -1.54 -15.74
CA GLU A 147 -13.26 -1.77 -16.67
C GLU A 147 -11.92 -1.93 -15.93
N ASN A 148 -11.61 -1.00 -15.01
CA ASN A 148 -10.37 -1.03 -14.24
C ASN A 148 -10.28 -2.28 -13.36
N ILE A 149 -11.33 -2.57 -12.58
CA ILE A 149 -11.37 -3.73 -11.69
C ILE A 149 -11.27 -5.04 -12.48
N ARG A 150 -11.99 -5.14 -13.57
CA ARG A 150 -11.94 -6.32 -14.47
C ARG A 150 -10.54 -6.53 -15.04
N ALA A 151 -9.90 -5.48 -15.53
CA ALA A 151 -8.56 -5.57 -16.13
C ALA A 151 -7.48 -5.95 -15.09
N ILE A 152 -7.51 -5.35 -13.90
CA ILE A 152 -6.63 -5.74 -12.79
C ILE A 152 -6.86 -7.21 -12.42
N ALA A 153 -8.11 -7.61 -12.21
CA ALA A 153 -8.45 -8.96 -11.79
C ALA A 153 -8.06 -10.01 -12.84
N GLN A 154 -8.25 -9.74 -14.14
CA GLN A 154 -7.81 -10.62 -15.23
C GLN A 154 -6.28 -10.80 -15.22
N PHE A 155 -5.54 -9.72 -15.03
CA PHE A 155 -4.08 -9.80 -14.89
C PHE A 155 -3.67 -10.64 -13.69
N LEU A 156 -4.24 -10.36 -12.52
CA LEU A 156 -3.93 -11.10 -11.30
C LEU A 156 -4.28 -12.59 -11.44
N ALA A 157 -5.45 -12.90 -11.99
CA ALA A 157 -5.90 -14.27 -12.21
C ALA A 157 -5.01 -15.03 -13.21
N SER A 158 -4.46 -14.34 -14.22
CA SER A 158 -3.52 -14.95 -15.18
C SER A 158 -2.17 -15.34 -14.57
N GLU A 159 -1.73 -14.64 -13.53
CA GLU A 159 -0.46 -14.93 -12.84
C GLU A 159 -0.70 -15.85 -11.61
N ASN A 160 -1.75 -15.60 -10.82
CA ASN A 160 -2.13 -16.41 -9.66
C ASN A 160 -3.61 -16.18 -9.28
N PRO A 161 -4.53 -17.08 -9.67
CA PRO A 161 -5.96 -16.92 -9.41
C PRO A 161 -6.34 -16.94 -7.92
N ALA A 162 -5.47 -17.47 -7.04
CA ALA A 162 -5.70 -17.56 -5.60
C ALA A 162 -5.07 -16.39 -4.82
N ILE A 163 -4.40 -15.46 -5.49
CA ILE A 163 -3.84 -14.29 -4.81
C ILE A 163 -4.93 -13.52 -4.06
N HIS A 164 -4.61 -13.06 -2.85
CA HIS A 164 -5.54 -12.22 -2.10
C HIS A 164 -5.66 -10.84 -2.77
N TYR A 165 -6.87 -10.50 -3.18
CA TYR A 165 -7.22 -9.21 -3.76
C TYR A 165 -8.22 -8.49 -2.88
N GLU A 166 -7.83 -7.35 -2.33
CA GLU A 166 -8.62 -6.54 -1.41
C GLU A 166 -9.05 -5.24 -2.09
N LEU A 167 -10.36 -5.00 -2.11
CA LEU A 167 -10.95 -3.74 -2.57
C LEU A 167 -11.21 -2.85 -1.35
N LEU A 168 -10.49 -1.73 -1.28
CA LEU A 168 -10.61 -0.77 -0.19
C LEU A 168 -11.68 0.26 -0.52
N ASN A 169 -12.59 0.52 0.41
CA ASN A 169 -13.61 1.54 0.22
C ASN A 169 -12.99 2.94 0.18
N TYR A 170 -13.67 3.85 -0.48
CA TYR A 170 -13.27 5.25 -0.54
C TYR A 170 -13.16 5.86 0.87
N ASN A 171 -12.03 6.53 1.13
CA ASN A 171 -11.82 7.23 2.40
C ASN A 171 -12.02 8.74 2.23
N PRO A 172 -13.13 9.32 2.71
CA PRO A 172 -13.42 10.74 2.55
C PRO A 172 -12.48 11.66 3.34
N LEU A 173 -11.70 11.13 4.29
CA LEU A 173 -10.71 11.90 5.07
C LEU A 173 -9.47 12.28 4.26
N ALA A 174 -9.31 11.76 3.04
CA ALA A 174 -8.18 12.06 2.17
C ALA A 174 -8.07 13.57 1.86
N ALA A 175 -9.19 14.29 1.77
CA ALA A 175 -9.22 15.73 1.52
C ALA A 175 -8.34 16.53 2.50
N ALA A 176 -8.35 16.18 3.78
CA ALA A 176 -7.56 16.85 4.80
C ALA A 176 -6.04 16.77 4.54
N LYS A 177 -5.55 15.64 3.99
CA LYS A 177 -4.14 15.45 3.66
C LYS A 177 -3.69 16.33 2.49
N TYR A 178 -4.57 16.63 1.53
CA TYR A 178 -4.25 17.51 0.41
C TYR A 178 -3.98 18.94 0.88
N HIS A 179 -4.75 19.43 1.86
CA HIS A 179 -4.50 20.74 2.46
C HIS A 179 -3.14 20.82 3.15
N LEU A 180 -2.71 19.77 3.85
CA LEU A 180 -1.41 19.72 4.54
C LEU A 180 -0.23 19.84 3.57
N VAL A 181 -0.37 19.34 2.34
CA VAL A 181 0.68 19.39 1.31
C VAL A 181 0.47 20.53 0.30
N GLY A 182 -0.48 21.45 0.56
CA GLY A 182 -0.74 22.61 -0.29
C GLY A 182 -1.27 22.26 -1.69
N ARG A 183 -1.92 21.11 -1.86
CA ARG A 183 -2.51 20.67 -3.13
C ARG A 183 -4.02 20.85 -3.12
N ALA A 184 -4.59 21.19 -4.29
CA ALA A 184 -6.02 21.17 -4.49
C ALA A 184 -6.53 19.72 -4.47
N TYR A 185 -7.68 19.52 -3.79
CA TYR A 185 -8.37 18.24 -3.84
C TYR A 185 -9.11 18.10 -5.18
N CYS A 186 -9.13 16.89 -5.75
CA CYS A 186 -9.64 16.66 -7.11
C CYS A 186 -11.17 16.63 -7.22
N PHE A 187 -11.89 16.66 -6.10
CA PHE A 187 -13.35 16.70 -6.08
C PHE A 187 -13.85 18.04 -5.53
N ASP A 188 -14.84 18.66 -6.20
CA ASP A 188 -15.50 19.85 -5.70
C ASP A 188 -16.31 19.56 -4.44
N GLU A 189 -17.04 18.44 -4.45
CA GLU A 189 -17.72 17.88 -3.28
C GLU A 189 -17.08 16.52 -2.95
N ASN A 190 -16.78 16.30 -1.65
CA ASN A 190 -16.16 15.06 -1.21
C ASN A 190 -17.15 13.89 -1.40
N PRO A 191 -16.83 12.87 -2.21
CA PRO A 191 -17.72 11.73 -2.43
C PRO A 191 -18.02 10.97 -1.14
N ARG A 192 -19.19 10.32 -1.07
CA ARG A 192 -19.52 9.41 0.00
C ARG A 192 -18.75 8.08 -0.15
N LYS A 193 -18.66 7.32 0.93
CA LYS A 193 -18.27 5.91 0.88
C LYS A 193 -19.27 5.11 0.02
N PHE A 194 -18.77 4.08 -0.65
CA PHE A 194 -19.63 3.07 -1.27
C PHE A 194 -20.37 2.27 -0.19
N THR A 195 -21.60 1.91 -0.48
CA THR A 195 -22.37 0.96 0.34
C THR A 195 -21.79 -0.45 0.20
N GLU A 196 -22.15 -1.35 1.12
CA GLU A 196 -21.73 -2.75 1.06
C GLU A 196 -22.17 -3.42 -0.25
N VAL A 197 -23.38 -3.11 -0.74
CA VAL A 197 -23.90 -3.63 -2.02
C VAL A 197 -23.06 -3.16 -3.20
N GLU A 198 -22.67 -1.90 -3.23
CA GLU A 198 -21.81 -1.36 -4.28
C GLU A 198 -20.40 -1.97 -4.23
N MET A 199 -19.85 -2.16 -3.03
CA MET A 199 -18.55 -2.83 -2.84
C MET A 199 -18.60 -4.28 -3.31
N GLU A 200 -19.67 -5.01 -2.96
CA GLU A 200 -19.85 -6.42 -3.37
C GLU A 200 -19.98 -6.54 -4.90
N ARG A 201 -20.64 -5.59 -5.57
CA ARG A 201 -20.68 -5.57 -7.05
C ARG A 201 -19.28 -5.52 -7.66
N PHE A 202 -18.36 -4.72 -7.12
CA PHE A 202 -16.96 -4.69 -7.59
C PHE A 202 -16.24 -6.00 -7.30
N ALA A 203 -16.49 -6.62 -6.15
CA ALA A 203 -15.93 -7.92 -5.81
C ALA A 203 -16.45 -9.04 -6.76
N GLU A 204 -17.73 -9.02 -7.14
CA GLU A 204 -18.30 -9.93 -8.13
C GLU A 204 -17.64 -9.78 -9.51
N ILE A 205 -17.33 -8.55 -9.94
CA ILE A 205 -16.59 -8.31 -11.18
C ILE A 205 -15.20 -8.96 -11.11
N ALA A 206 -14.50 -8.80 -9.99
CA ALA A 206 -13.18 -9.40 -9.81
C ALA A 206 -13.22 -10.93 -9.79
N ARG A 207 -14.19 -11.53 -9.09
CA ARG A 207 -14.41 -12.99 -9.08
C ARG A 207 -14.80 -13.52 -10.47
N GLY A 208 -15.68 -12.80 -11.17
CA GLY A 208 -16.06 -13.13 -12.55
C GLY A 208 -14.91 -13.04 -13.56
N ALA A 209 -13.84 -12.31 -13.21
CA ALA A 209 -12.61 -12.24 -14.00
C ALA A 209 -11.61 -13.38 -13.69
N GLY A 210 -11.92 -14.29 -12.75
CA GLY A 210 -11.16 -15.50 -12.46
C GLY A 210 -10.44 -15.53 -11.10
N LEU A 211 -10.60 -14.51 -10.25
CA LEU A 211 -10.03 -14.52 -8.91
C LEU A 211 -10.91 -15.31 -7.93
N THR A 212 -10.27 -16.13 -7.09
CA THR A 212 -10.96 -16.97 -6.08
C THR A 212 -10.91 -16.41 -4.66
N ASN A 213 -10.02 -15.45 -4.39
CA ASN A 213 -9.79 -14.88 -3.05
C ASN A 213 -9.92 -13.35 -3.10
N VAL A 214 -11.17 -12.87 -3.08
CA VAL A 214 -11.48 -11.42 -3.14
C VAL A 214 -12.21 -11.00 -1.88
N THR A 215 -11.72 -9.96 -1.23
CA THR A 215 -12.32 -9.34 -0.04
C THR A 215 -12.62 -7.86 -0.26
N ILE A 216 -13.54 -7.33 0.54
CA ILE A 216 -13.88 -5.91 0.57
C ILE A 216 -13.64 -5.35 1.98
N ASP A 217 -13.13 -4.12 2.06
CA ASP A 217 -13.09 -3.36 3.30
C ASP A 217 -14.53 -2.91 3.68
N ARG A 218 -14.93 -3.14 4.92
CA ARG A 218 -16.29 -2.88 5.45
C ARG A 218 -16.37 -1.59 6.26
#